data_87aba8cdd704926437f976e07ae6094a
#
_entry.id   87aba8cdd704926437f976e07ae6094a
#
_cell.length_a   1.000
_cell.length_b   1.000
_cell.length_c   1.000
_cell.angle_alpha   90.00
_cell.angle_beta   90.00
_cell.angle_gamma   90.00
#
_symmetry.space_group_name_H-M   'P 1'
#
loop_
_entity.id
_entity.type
_entity.pdbx_description
1 polymer ?
#
loop_
_entity_poly.entity_id
_entity_poly.type
_entity_poly.pdbx_seq_one_letter_code
_entity_poly.pdbx_strand_id
1 'polypeptide(L)'
;PPTMEQPEYNMFNRIKMERDYLSLFDNEHLGTTIWSPLASGLLTGKYIDANPSNTRINLKSYKFLKDAFQSEEYKERHKKVKSLKKLADDCGIPLVNLALCWCLKNKNVSTVIMGASNAQQIKENLNSLNYLRELDDNIMDNIEAVLGNKP
;
A
#
# COMPACT_ATOMS: atom_id res chain seq x y z
N PRO A 1 12.82 -26.37 -3.85
CA PRO A 1 11.99 -25.30 -4.38
C PRO A 1 12.19 -24.01 -3.56
N PRO A 2 11.88 -22.83 -4.10
CA PRO A 2 11.88 -21.59 -3.31
C PRO A 2 10.88 -21.69 -2.16
N THR A 3 11.25 -21.17 -0.99
CA THR A 3 10.39 -21.17 0.20
C THR A 3 9.76 -19.78 0.46
N MET A 4 10.23 -18.76 -0.26
CA MET A 4 9.72 -17.40 -0.17
C MET A 4 9.88 -16.65 -1.48
N GLU A 5 9.06 -15.63 -1.66
CA GLU A 5 9.12 -14.69 -2.78
C GLU A 5 8.95 -13.25 -2.27
N GLN A 6 9.44 -12.29 -3.03
CA GLN A 6 9.35 -10.87 -2.71
C GLN A 6 8.50 -10.14 -3.78
N PRO A 7 7.17 -10.24 -3.72
CA PRO A 7 6.28 -9.58 -4.67
C PRO A 7 6.02 -8.13 -4.31
N GLU A 8 5.72 -7.30 -5.32
CA GLU A 8 5.04 -6.05 -5.07
C GLU A 8 3.62 -6.31 -4.58
N TYR A 9 3.23 -5.67 -3.47
CA TYR A 9 1.87 -5.75 -2.96
C TYR A 9 1.45 -4.46 -2.26
N ASN A 10 0.35 -3.91 -2.71
CA ASN A 10 -0.31 -2.73 -2.16
C ASN A 10 -1.75 -2.65 -2.65
N MET A 11 -2.53 -1.71 -2.17
CA MET A 11 -3.94 -1.53 -2.51
C MET A 11 -4.22 -1.42 -4.03
N PHE A 12 -3.21 -1.10 -4.85
CA PHE A 12 -3.35 -0.98 -6.32
C PHE A 12 -2.72 -2.13 -7.10
N ASN A 13 -1.82 -2.90 -6.49
CA ASN A 13 -1.15 -4.05 -7.11
C ASN A 13 -1.42 -5.31 -6.28
N ARG A 14 -2.44 -6.08 -6.65
CA ARG A 14 -3.02 -7.17 -5.85
C ARG A 14 -2.93 -8.54 -6.51
N ILE A 15 -2.88 -8.57 -7.84
CA ILE A 15 -3.13 -9.77 -8.66
C ILE A 15 -2.24 -10.95 -8.24
N LYS A 16 -0.93 -10.75 -8.10
CA LYS A 16 0.00 -11.81 -7.70
C LYS A 16 -0.41 -12.45 -6.37
N MET A 17 -0.63 -11.60 -5.34
CA MET A 17 -0.88 -12.08 -3.98
C MET A 17 -2.28 -12.66 -3.77
N GLU A 18 -3.28 -12.13 -4.50
CA GLU A 18 -4.68 -12.44 -4.24
C GLU A 18 -5.32 -13.34 -5.32
N ARG A 19 -4.57 -13.68 -6.37
CA ARG A 19 -5.01 -14.60 -7.42
C ARG A 19 -3.93 -15.60 -7.84
N ASP A 20 -2.79 -15.11 -8.35
CA ASP A 20 -1.82 -15.95 -9.04
C ASP A 20 -1.08 -16.90 -8.09
N TYR A 21 -0.85 -16.49 -6.84
CA TYR A 21 -0.09 -17.24 -5.85
C TYR A 21 -0.95 -18.06 -4.87
N LEU A 22 -2.28 -18.04 -4.98
CA LEU A 22 -3.15 -18.76 -4.03
C LEU A 22 -2.79 -20.24 -3.92
N SER A 23 -2.59 -20.93 -5.05
CA SER A 23 -2.20 -22.35 -5.04
C SER A 23 -0.82 -22.59 -4.43
N LEU A 24 0.12 -21.64 -4.55
CA LEU A 24 1.44 -21.75 -3.92
C LEU A 24 1.36 -21.56 -2.40
N PHE A 25 0.48 -20.69 -1.93
CA PHE A 25 0.25 -20.50 -0.51
C PHE A 25 -0.39 -21.74 0.13
N ASP A 26 -1.40 -22.29 -0.52
CA ASP A 26 -2.17 -23.40 0.04
C ASP A 26 -1.42 -24.76 -0.05
N ASN A 27 -0.68 -25.01 -1.14
CA ASN A 27 -0.04 -26.28 -1.39
C ASN A 27 1.45 -26.32 -1.00
N GLU A 28 2.17 -25.19 -1.20
CA GLU A 28 3.62 -25.16 -1.03
C GLU A 28 4.06 -24.33 0.18
N HIS A 29 3.11 -23.72 0.91
CA HIS A 29 3.36 -22.86 2.06
C HIS A 29 4.36 -21.75 1.78
N LEU A 30 4.28 -21.15 0.57
CA LEU A 30 5.17 -20.08 0.14
C LEU A 30 5.07 -18.87 1.08
N GLY A 31 6.20 -18.44 1.64
CA GLY A 31 6.28 -17.20 2.42
C GLY A 31 6.43 -15.97 1.51
N THR A 32 6.06 -14.78 1.99
CA THR A 32 6.25 -13.54 1.22
C THR A 32 6.85 -12.42 2.04
N THR A 33 7.75 -11.66 1.42
CA THR A 33 8.26 -10.37 1.92
C THR A 33 7.87 -9.31 0.90
N ILE A 34 6.73 -8.64 1.13
CA ILE A 34 6.18 -7.73 0.13
C ILE A 34 6.93 -6.39 0.09
N TRP A 35 7.09 -5.80 -1.09
CA TRP A 35 7.68 -4.48 -1.27
C TRP A 35 6.67 -3.47 -1.84
N SER A 36 7.02 -2.17 -1.75
CA SER A 36 6.19 -1.05 -2.22
C SER A 36 4.77 -0.97 -1.61
N PRO A 37 4.59 -1.22 -0.29
CA PRO A 37 3.27 -1.22 0.34
C PRO A 37 2.54 0.11 0.23
N LEU A 38 3.27 1.21 0.02
CA LEU A 38 2.73 2.56 -0.13
C LEU A 38 2.66 3.04 -1.60
N ALA A 39 2.77 2.14 -2.57
CA ALA A 39 2.67 2.44 -4.00
C ALA A 39 3.55 3.65 -4.41
N SER A 40 4.86 3.56 -4.17
CA SER A 40 5.84 4.63 -4.42
C SER A 40 5.53 5.96 -3.69
N GLY A 41 4.79 5.87 -2.59
CA GLY A 41 4.39 6.99 -1.76
C GLY A 41 3.03 7.61 -2.12
N LEU A 42 2.30 7.06 -3.08
CA LEU A 42 0.96 7.51 -3.43
C LEU A 42 -0.01 7.36 -2.23
N LEU A 43 0.05 6.22 -1.54
CA LEU A 43 -0.77 5.90 -0.38
C LEU A 43 -0.35 6.64 0.91
N THR A 44 0.62 7.55 0.83
CA THR A 44 0.90 8.47 1.95
C THR A 44 -0.05 9.67 1.97
N GLY A 45 -0.77 9.92 0.88
CA GLY A 45 -1.60 11.10 0.71
C GLY A 45 -0.85 12.41 0.41
N LYS A 46 0.48 12.42 0.45
CA LYS A 46 1.30 13.64 0.29
C LYS A 46 1.17 14.31 -1.08
N TYR A 47 0.61 13.59 -2.06
CA TYR A 47 0.41 14.12 -3.42
C TYR A 47 -1.03 14.56 -3.68
N ILE A 48 -1.92 14.56 -2.66
CA ILE A 48 -3.34 14.89 -2.83
C ILE A 48 -3.53 16.34 -3.27
N ASP A 49 -2.89 17.28 -2.57
CA ASP A 49 -3.10 18.72 -2.77
C ASP A 49 -1.85 19.42 -3.31
N ALA A 50 -0.71 18.78 -3.30
CA ALA A 50 0.56 19.36 -3.72
C ALA A 50 1.53 18.30 -4.25
N ASN A 51 2.51 18.74 -5.06
CA ASN A 51 3.68 17.94 -5.39
C ASN A 51 4.88 18.51 -4.61
N PRO A 52 5.17 18.01 -3.40
CA PRO A 52 6.24 18.55 -2.58
C PRO A 52 7.58 18.46 -3.31
N SER A 53 8.39 19.52 -3.27
CA SER A 53 9.66 19.61 -3.99
C SER A 53 10.66 18.53 -3.59
N ASN A 54 10.64 18.10 -2.31
CA ASN A 54 11.56 17.11 -1.76
C ASN A 54 10.95 15.70 -1.77
N THR A 55 10.55 15.21 -2.94
CA THR A 55 9.97 13.89 -3.10
C THR A 55 10.70 13.06 -4.16
N ARG A 56 10.52 11.75 -4.07
CA ARG A 56 11.13 10.78 -5.00
C ARG A 56 10.81 11.08 -6.48
N ILE A 57 9.62 11.63 -6.79
CA ILE A 57 9.19 12.01 -8.14
C ILE A 57 10.10 13.09 -8.76
N ASN A 58 10.67 13.96 -7.94
CA ASN A 58 11.51 15.07 -8.40
C ASN A 58 12.98 14.69 -8.57
N LEU A 59 13.36 13.47 -8.22
CA LEU A 59 14.73 12.98 -8.44
C LEU A 59 14.92 12.57 -9.90
N LYS A 60 16.04 12.99 -10.50
CA LYS A 60 16.39 12.68 -11.91
C LYS A 60 16.37 11.17 -12.23
N SER A 61 16.79 10.34 -11.28
CA SER A 61 16.81 8.88 -11.40
C SER A 61 15.42 8.23 -11.43
N TYR A 62 14.35 8.99 -11.08
CA TYR A 62 12.97 8.49 -11.03
C TYR A 62 12.06 9.17 -12.07
N LYS A 63 12.61 9.57 -13.23
CA LYS A 63 11.83 10.17 -14.31
C LYS A 63 10.63 9.32 -14.73
N PHE A 64 10.78 7.99 -14.75
CA PHE A 64 9.69 7.05 -15.05
C PHE A 64 8.49 7.19 -14.10
N LEU A 65 8.72 7.52 -12.81
CA LEU A 65 7.63 7.79 -11.87
C LEU A 65 6.89 9.06 -12.25
N LYS A 66 7.62 10.12 -12.66
CA LYS A 66 7.00 11.38 -13.09
C LYS A 66 6.11 11.17 -14.30
N ASP A 67 6.55 10.36 -15.26
CA ASP A 67 5.77 10.04 -16.46
C ASP A 67 4.54 9.17 -16.08
N ALA A 68 4.70 8.18 -15.19
CA ALA A 68 3.60 7.37 -14.67
C ALA A 68 2.55 8.24 -13.95
N PHE A 69 2.96 9.25 -13.19
CA PHE A 69 2.06 10.18 -12.48
C PHE A 69 1.22 11.06 -13.41
N GLN A 70 1.55 11.15 -14.70
CA GLN A 70 0.75 11.86 -15.70
C GLN A 70 -0.26 10.97 -16.42
N SER A 71 -0.21 9.65 -16.21
CA SER A 71 -1.11 8.69 -16.85
C SER A 71 -2.54 8.80 -16.33
N GLU A 72 -3.51 8.38 -17.16
CA GLU A 72 -4.93 8.30 -16.74
C GLU A 72 -5.11 7.30 -15.59
N GLU A 73 -4.38 6.19 -15.62
CA GLU A 73 -4.39 5.21 -14.53
C GLU A 73 -3.99 5.86 -13.19
N TYR A 74 -2.97 6.70 -13.21
CA TYR A 74 -2.53 7.41 -12.01
C TYR A 74 -3.58 8.41 -11.51
N LYS A 75 -4.23 9.12 -12.42
CA LYS A 75 -5.32 10.04 -12.06
C LYS A 75 -6.48 9.31 -11.37
N GLU A 76 -6.83 8.12 -11.85
CA GLU A 76 -7.85 7.28 -11.21
C GLU A 76 -7.39 6.79 -9.83
N ARG A 77 -6.14 6.30 -9.71
CA ARG A 77 -5.56 5.93 -8.41
C ARG A 77 -5.56 7.11 -7.45
N HIS A 78 -5.24 8.30 -7.93
CA HIS A 78 -5.23 9.52 -7.11
C HIS A 78 -6.63 9.90 -6.58
N LYS A 79 -7.69 9.72 -7.38
CA LYS A 79 -9.09 9.87 -6.90
C LYS A 79 -9.39 8.88 -5.77
N LYS A 80 -9.01 7.61 -5.95
CA LYS A 80 -9.17 6.59 -4.92
C LYS A 80 -8.40 6.93 -3.64
N VAL A 81 -7.18 7.47 -3.76
CA VAL A 81 -6.40 7.92 -2.60
C VAL A 81 -7.12 9.02 -1.82
N LYS A 82 -7.78 9.97 -2.50
CA LYS A 82 -8.59 10.99 -1.82
C LYS A 82 -9.75 10.38 -1.02
N SER A 83 -10.43 9.39 -1.61
CA SER A 83 -11.52 8.68 -0.92
C SER A 83 -10.99 7.84 0.25
N LEU A 84 -9.86 7.15 0.07
CA LEU A 84 -9.18 6.42 1.15
C LEU A 84 -8.71 7.34 2.26
N LYS A 85 -8.23 8.55 1.93
CA LYS A 85 -7.83 9.55 2.94
C LYS A 85 -9.03 9.98 3.79
N LYS A 86 -10.18 10.23 3.15
CA LYS A 86 -11.41 10.55 3.88
C LYS A 86 -11.82 9.41 4.80
N LEU A 87 -11.85 8.17 4.29
CA LEU A 87 -12.15 6.99 5.11
C LEU A 87 -11.19 6.86 6.30
N ALA A 88 -9.90 7.04 6.07
CA ALA A 88 -8.86 6.99 7.10
C ALA A 88 -9.11 8.05 8.19
N ASP A 89 -9.44 9.28 7.78
CA ASP A 89 -9.76 10.38 8.70
C ASP A 89 -11.04 10.10 9.52
N ASP A 90 -12.07 9.55 8.88
CA ASP A 90 -13.33 9.17 9.53
C ASP A 90 -13.11 8.06 10.59
N CYS A 91 -12.11 7.19 10.37
CA CYS A 91 -11.70 6.14 11.32
C CYS A 91 -10.66 6.61 12.35
N GLY A 92 -10.12 7.82 12.24
CA GLY A 92 -9.03 8.30 13.11
C GLY A 92 -7.68 7.61 12.87
N ILE A 93 -7.50 6.95 11.73
CA ILE A 93 -6.28 6.22 11.37
C ILE A 93 -5.52 7.00 10.29
N PRO A 94 -4.24 7.34 10.46
CA PRO A 94 -3.46 7.96 9.38
C PRO A 94 -3.43 7.08 8.12
N LEU A 95 -3.58 7.67 6.93
CA LEU A 95 -3.65 6.91 5.67
C LEU A 95 -2.46 5.97 5.45
N VAL A 96 -1.26 6.39 5.84
CA VAL A 96 -0.06 5.53 5.79
C VAL A 96 -0.27 4.26 6.62
N ASN A 97 -0.80 4.42 7.83
CA ASN A 97 -1.03 3.31 8.74
C ASN A 97 -2.18 2.42 8.25
N LEU A 98 -3.25 3.01 7.71
CA LEU A 98 -4.34 2.27 7.07
C LEU A 98 -3.81 1.38 5.93
N ALA A 99 -2.97 1.91 5.05
CA ALA A 99 -2.41 1.17 3.91
C ALA A 99 -1.45 0.05 4.35
N LEU A 100 -0.62 0.29 5.36
CA LEU A 100 0.28 -0.73 5.90
C LEU A 100 -0.49 -1.83 6.64
N CYS A 101 -1.48 -1.47 7.44
CA CYS A 101 -2.37 -2.43 8.11
C CYS A 101 -3.14 -3.27 7.11
N TRP A 102 -3.64 -2.68 6.03
CA TRP A 102 -4.33 -3.41 4.97
C TRP A 102 -3.43 -4.51 4.38
N CYS A 103 -2.16 -4.22 4.10
CA CYS A 103 -1.21 -5.25 3.66
C CYS A 103 -1.03 -6.35 4.72
N LEU A 104 -0.92 -5.99 6.00
CA LEU A 104 -0.74 -6.91 7.11
C LEU A 104 -1.98 -7.77 7.42
N LYS A 105 -3.17 -7.35 7.00
CA LYS A 105 -4.41 -8.15 7.12
C LYS A 105 -4.42 -9.35 6.18
N ASN A 106 -3.61 -9.36 5.12
CA ASN A 106 -3.49 -10.54 4.26
C ASN A 106 -2.62 -11.60 4.97
N LYS A 107 -3.23 -12.74 5.31
CA LYS A 107 -2.57 -13.85 6.02
C LYS A 107 -1.33 -14.40 5.31
N ASN A 108 -1.22 -14.19 4.01
CA ASN A 108 -0.12 -14.65 3.18
C ASN A 108 1.05 -13.65 3.12
N VAL A 109 0.97 -12.53 3.82
CA VAL A 109 2.05 -11.57 3.99
C VAL A 109 2.83 -11.88 5.25
N SER A 110 4.06 -12.38 5.10
CA SER A 110 4.95 -12.68 6.23
C SER A 110 5.65 -11.41 6.74
N THR A 111 6.02 -10.51 5.82
CA THR A 111 6.74 -9.26 6.16
C THR A 111 6.42 -8.16 5.16
N VAL A 112 6.30 -6.94 5.65
CA VAL A 112 6.13 -5.72 4.86
C VAL A 112 7.45 -4.95 4.84
N ILE A 113 8.09 -4.85 3.65
CA ILE A 113 9.32 -4.07 3.49
C ILE A 113 8.96 -2.61 3.28
N MET A 114 9.39 -1.76 4.20
CA MET A 114 9.13 -0.33 4.18
C MET A 114 10.39 0.45 3.83
N GLY A 115 10.20 1.60 3.17
CA GLY A 115 11.23 2.61 2.98
C GLY A 115 10.94 3.86 3.83
N ALA A 116 12.00 4.47 4.36
CA ALA A 116 11.91 5.75 5.06
C ALA A 116 13.13 6.61 4.73
N SER A 117 12.95 7.92 4.62
CA SER A 117 14.03 8.87 4.38
C SER A 117 14.53 9.56 5.66
N ASN A 118 13.84 9.35 6.79
CA ASN A 118 14.21 9.87 8.10
C ASN A 118 13.62 9.00 9.22
N ALA A 119 14.15 9.18 10.44
CA ALA A 119 13.74 8.41 11.60
C ALA A 119 12.27 8.61 12.00
N GLN A 120 11.71 9.80 11.76
CA GLN A 120 10.32 10.07 12.07
C GLN A 120 9.36 9.20 11.23
N GLN A 121 9.64 9.05 9.92
CA GLN A 121 8.87 8.16 9.06
C GLN A 121 8.94 6.69 9.50
N ILE A 122 10.09 6.23 10.04
CA ILE A 122 10.19 4.88 10.59
C ILE A 122 9.23 4.72 11.76
N LYS A 123 9.21 5.69 12.70
CA LYS A 123 8.31 5.66 13.86
C LYS A 123 6.83 5.66 13.42
N GLU A 124 6.47 6.54 12.48
CA GLU A 124 5.13 6.63 11.93
C GLU A 124 4.70 5.31 11.26
N ASN A 125 5.56 4.72 10.44
CA ASN A 125 5.28 3.46 9.79
C ASN A 125 5.12 2.30 10.81
N LEU A 126 5.99 2.22 11.83
CA LEU A 126 5.90 1.19 12.87
C LEU A 126 4.65 1.35 13.74
N ASN A 127 4.14 2.58 13.89
CA ASN A 127 2.89 2.84 14.60
C ASN A 127 1.68 2.13 13.97
N SER A 128 1.79 1.64 12.73
CA SER A 128 0.74 0.83 12.09
C SER A 128 0.35 -0.38 12.92
N LEU A 129 1.29 -0.97 13.66
CA LEU A 129 1.00 -2.14 14.50
C LEU A 129 -0.04 -1.84 15.59
N ASN A 130 -0.13 -0.59 16.05
CA ASN A 130 -1.12 -0.18 17.04
C ASN A 130 -2.54 -0.10 16.45
N TYR A 131 -2.66 0.20 15.15
CA TYR A 131 -3.94 0.28 14.44
C TYR A 131 -4.42 -1.06 13.85
N LEU A 132 -3.58 -2.10 13.84
CA LEU A 132 -3.90 -3.35 13.15
C LEU A 132 -5.18 -4.02 13.67
N ARG A 133 -5.47 -3.88 14.95
CA ARG A 133 -6.69 -4.42 15.58
C ARG A 133 -7.92 -3.58 15.30
N GLU A 134 -7.74 -2.31 14.98
CA GLU A 134 -8.82 -1.36 14.69
C GLU A 134 -9.39 -1.56 13.27
N LEU A 135 -8.61 -2.14 12.34
CA LEU A 135 -9.11 -2.52 11.01
C LEU A 135 -10.01 -3.75 11.14
N ASP A 136 -11.27 -3.53 11.43
CA ASP A 136 -12.31 -4.54 11.41
C ASP A 136 -12.81 -4.86 9.99
N ASP A 137 -13.71 -5.81 9.87
CA ASP A 137 -14.26 -6.24 8.58
C ASP A 137 -15.03 -5.10 7.89
N ASN A 138 -15.73 -4.23 8.66
CA ASN A 138 -16.46 -3.10 8.10
C ASN A 138 -15.52 -2.06 7.45
N ILE A 139 -14.40 -1.75 8.10
CA ILE A 139 -13.39 -0.86 7.52
C ILE A 139 -12.77 -1.50 6.28
N MET A 140 -12.47 -2.80 6.32
CA MET A 140 -11.93 -3.53 5.18
C MET A 140 -12.91 -3.54 4.00
N ASP A 141 -14.20 -3.74 4.22
CA ASP A 141 -15.25 -3.69 3.18
C ASP A 141 -15.37 -2.29 2.57
N ASN A 142 -15.31 -1.24 3.39
CA ASN A 142 -15.29 0.13 2.90
C ASN A 142 -14.05 0.45 2.05
N ILE A 143 -12.88 -0.07 2.43
CA ILE A 143 -11.66 0.03 1.60
C ILE A 143 -11.88 -0.68 0.27
N GLU A 144 -12.42 -1.90 0.26
CA GLU A 144 -12.71 -2.65 -0.97
C GLU A 144 -13.71 -1.92 -1.89
N ALA A 145 -14.74 -1.30 -1.30
CA ALA A 145 -15.72 -0.49 -2.05
C ALA A 145 -15.06 0.71 -2.76
N VAL A 146 -14.10 1.36 -2.11
CA VAL A 146 -13.31 2.44 -2.73
C VAL A 146 -12.36 1.91 -3.80
N LEU A 147 -11.68 0.80 -3.54
CA LEU A 147 -10.67 0.26 -4.44
C LEU A 147 -11.29 -0.34 -5.70
N GLY A 148 -12.33 -1.18 -5.58
CA GLY A 148 -13.04 -1.84 -6.68
C GLY A 148 -12.11 -2.61 -7.63
N ASN A 149 -11.01 -3.18 -7.11
CA ASN A 149 -9.97 -3.85 -7.89
C ASN A 149 -9.55 -5.21 -7.31
N LYS A 150 -10.41 -5.81 -6.51
CA LYS A 150 -10.19 -7.18 -6.01
C LYS A 150 -10.18 -8.14 -7.20
N PRO A 151 -9.09 -8.97 -7.38
CA PRO A 151 -8.96 -9.87 -8.49
C PRO A 151 -9.91 -11.07 -8.42
#